data_fefc88dc0eb000b27750d142f9393905
#
_entry.id   fefc88dc0eb000b27750d142f9393905
#
_cell.length_a   1.000
_cell.length_b   1.000
_cell.length_c   1.000
_cell.angle_alpha   90.00
_cell.angle_beta   90.00
_cell.angle_gamma   90.00
#
_symmetry.space_group_name_H-M   'P 1'
#
loop_
_entity.id
_entity.type
_entity.pdbx_description
1 polymer ?
#
loop_
_entity_poly.entity_id
_entity_poly.type
_entity_poly.pdbx_seq_one_letter_code
_entity_poly.pdbx_strand_id
1 'polypeptide(L)'
;MSGLKRLISGITACSLLFSVTGTGVLQYDTSYAAEAKYNYAEALQKSLYFYEAQQAGPLPEWNRVSWRGDSTMSDDVTGGWYDAGDHVKFNLPMAYSASMLAWGLYQYSDGIKSAGQYDIYRNNLEFVLDYLVECDRGSEVVYQIGDGEQDHKWWGPVELVELEMGKRPSYTCDASCVTAEMSAALAAGAAALKDSDKASEYKKCAEHYFDIAWKTKSDDSYSKAKGFYDSWSGFWDELFWASNWLYIATGDKDYLKKAKECIPNLGKEDQSDELKYSWGMCWDDVMQGAMLLYAINTGDKEYKEHVAKHLDYWSKTEGVNGKCVQRAPGGLAWLDSWGSLRYATTAGFLAAVASDTIFSGDKAKVKQYKEFYETQINYALGDNPDKRSYVVGFGNNPPEHPHHRTSHGAWDDMKNDGVKDHRHVLY
;
A
#
# COMPACT_ATOMS: atom_id res chain seq x y z
N MET A 1 6.35 23.83 0.63
CA MET A 1 5.95 22.87 -0.42
C MET A 1 6.75 21.62 -0.18
N SER A 2 6.10 20.46 -0.12
CA SER A 2 6.72 19.15 0.21
C SER A 2 7.76 18.74 -0.84
N GLY A 3 8.71 17.88 -0.48
CA GLY A 3 9.73 17.37 -1.40
C GLY A 3 9.13 16.68 -2.64
N LEU A 4 8.02 15.96 -2.48
CA LEU A 4 7.31 15.30 -3.57
C LEU A 4 6.59 16.31 -4.48
N LYS A 5 6.02 17.38 -3.93
CA LYS A 5 5.43 18.49 -4.72
C LYS A 5 6.48 19.19 -5.59
N ARG A 6 7.74 19.28 -5.14
CA ARG A 6 8.84 19.88 -5.91
C ARG A 6 9.38 18.96 -7.01
N LEU A 7 9.39 17.65 -6.80
CA LEU A 7 9.80 16.66 -7.80
C LEU A 7 8.82 16.58 -9.00
N ILE A 8 7.52 16.78 -8.74
CA ILE A 8 6.49 16.71 -9.77
C ILE A 8 6.25 18.08 -10.45
N SER A 9 6.51 19.21 -9.76
CA SER A 9 6.38 20.56 -10.32
C SER A 9 7.37 20.89 -11.44
N GLY A 10 8.44 20.09 -11.60
CA GLY A 10 9.42 20.28 -12.68
C GLY A 10 8.94 19.89 -14.08
N ILE A 11 7.79 19.25 -14.22
CA ILE A 11 7.29 18.75 -15.50
C ILE A 11 6.32 19.72 -16.20
N THR A 12 5.82 20.76 -15.51
CA THR A 12 4.75 21.64 -16.04
C THR A 12 5.24 22.97 -16.62
N ALA A 13 6.54 23.16 -16.81
CA ALA A 13 7.11 24.44 -17.29
C ALA A 13 7.39 24.54 -18.79
N CYS A 14 6.69 23.77 -19.63
CA CYS A 14 6.82 23.87 -21.08
C CYS A 14 5.47 23.97 -21.81
N SER A 15 4.72 25.03 -21.56
CA SER A 15 3.79 25.59 -22.56
C SER A 15 2.91 26.67 -21.93
N LEU A 16 3.34 27.91 -22.03
CA LEU A 16 2.47 29.11 -22.11
C LEU A 16 3.37 30.33 -22.37
N LEU A 17 3.67 30.55 -23.63
CA LEU A 17 4.06 31.83 -24.17
C LEU A 17 2.91 32.31 -25.02
N PHE A 18 2.19 33.35 -24.56
CA PHE A 18 1.78 34.46 -25.49
C PHE A 18 1.34 35.68 -24.67
N SER A 19 2.13 36.73 -24.85
CA SER A 19 1.84 38.15 -24.88
C SER A 19 1.03 38.84 -23.79
N VAL A 20 1.70 39.66 -22.94
CA VAL A 20 1.25 41.03 -22.66
C VAL A 20 2.48 41.93 -22.57
N THR A 21 2.50 42.98 -23.34
CA THR A 21 3.45 44.10 -23.30
C THR A 21 3.20 44.95 -22.07
N GLY A 22 4.20 45.07 -21.22
CA GLY A 22 4.17 45.96 -20.05
C GLY A 22 5.50 45.88 -19.31
N THR A 23 6.27 46.96 -19.35
CA THR A 23 7.59 47.13 -18.74
C THR A 23 7.55 46.93 -17.24
N GLY A 24 7.98 45.79 -16.79
CA GLY A 24 8.32 45.50 -15.40
C GLY A 24 9.21 44.27 -15.38
N VAL A 25 10.51 44.46 -15.15
CA VAL A 25 11.46 43.34 -15.02
C VAL A 25 11.15 42.61 -13.72
N LEU A 26 10.32 41.56 -13.80
CA LEU A 26 10.21 40.54 -12.76
C LEU A 26 11.43 39.65 -12.90
N GLN A 27 12.38 39.80 -12.00
CA GLN A 27 13.49 38.87 -11.82
C GLN A 27 12.91 37.56 -11.32
N TYR A 28 12.66 36.61 -12.23
CA TYR A 28 12.36 35.24 -11.87
C TYR A 28 13.65 34.63 -11.35
N ASP A 29 13.65 34.34 -10.05
CA ASP A 29 14.66 33.51 -9.42
C ASP A 29 14.48 32.08 -10.03
N THR A 30 15.23 31.80 -11.10
CA THR A 30 15.34 30.47 -11.66
C THR A 30 16.22 29.64 -10.73
N SER A 31 15.68 29.28 -9.57
CA SER A 31 16.24 28.16 -8.83
C SER A 31 16.08 26.94 -9.72
N TYR A 32 17.19 26.47 -10.31
CA TYR A 32 17.26 25.20 -11.03
C TYR A 32 16.66 24.11 -10.13
N ALA A 33 15.42 23.72 -10.37
CA ALA A 33 14.93 22.46 -9.87
C ALA A 33 15.84 21.38 -10.48
N ALA A 34 16.57 20.64 -9.65
CA ALA A 34 17.37 19.53 -10.14
C ALA A 34 16.49 18.67 -11.02
N GLU A 35 16.95 18.34 -12.22
CA GLU A 35 16.22 17.51 -13.15
C GLU A 35 15.89 16.18 -12.47
N ALA A 36 14.61 15.77 -12.50
CA ALA A 36 14.17 14.54 -11.87
C ALA A 36 14.90 13.35 -12.52
N LYS A 37 15.49 12.46 -11.73
CA LYS A 37 16.31 11.35 -12.22
C LYS A 37 15.52 10.38 -13.11
N TYR A 38 14.23 10.22 -12.82
CA TYR A 38 13.30 9.35 -13.54
C TYR A 38 11.97 10.05 -13.79
N ASN A 39 11.20 9.54 -14.73
CA ASN A 39 9.81 9.94 -14.92
C ASN A 39 8.92 9.28 -13.86
N TYR A 40 8.86 9.88 -12.67
CA TYR A 40 8.08 9.34 -11.54
C TYR A 40 6.58 9.31 -11.81
N ALA A 41 6.06 10.17 -12.69
CA ALA A 41 4.65 10.15 -13.09
C ALA A 41 4.33 8.88 -13.90
N GLU A 42 5.23 8.49 -14.80
CA GLU A 42 5.12 7.23 -15.53
C GLU A 42 5.27 6.01 -14.60
N ALA A 43 6.23 6.05 -13.67
CA ALA A 43 6.40 4.98 -12.70
C ALA A 43 5.12 4.78 -11.84
N LEU A 44 4.48 5.87 -11.41
CA LEU A 44 3.18 5.82 -10.72
C LEU A 44 2.10 5.21 -11.62
N GLN A 45 2.00 5.64 -12.89
CA GLN A 45 1.05 5.06 -13.84
C GLN A 45 1.25 3.55 -14.00
N LYS A 46 2.50 3.09 -14.17
CA LYS A 46 2.82 1.65 -14.31
C LYS A 46 2.44 0.87 -13.06
N SER A 47 2.66 1.45 -11.87
CA SER A 47 2.25 0.83 -10.60
C SER A 47 0.73 0.68 -10.48
N LEU A 48 -0.05 1.61 -11.01
CA LEU A 48 -1.52 1.53 -10.98
C LEU A 48 -2.06 0.42 -11.89
N TYR A 49 -1.40 0.09 -12.99
CA TYR A 49 -1.80 -1.06 -13.84
C TYR A 49 -1.82 -2.38 -13.09
N PHE A 50 -0.97 -2.55 -12.06
CA PHE A 50 -1.01 -3.76 -11.24
C PHE A 50 -2.38 -3.91 -10.57
N TYR A 51 -2.90 -2.87 -9.94
CA TYR A 51 -4.19 -2.91 -9.27
C TYR A 51 -5.34 -3.14 -10.24
N GLU A 52 -5.28 -2.57 -11.44
CA GLU A 52 -6.25 -2.81 -12.51
C GLU A 52 -6.18 -4.27 -13.01
N ALA A 53 -4.97 -4.85 -13.09
CA ALA A 53 -4.80 -6.26 -13.44
C ALA A 53 -5.33 -7.22 -12.37
N GLN A 54 -5.40 -6.78 -11.12
CA GLN A 54 -5.89 -7.57 -9.98
C GLN A 54 -7.40 -7.48 -9.76
N GLN A 55 -8.12 -6.63 -10.48
CA GLN A 55 -9.56 -6.47 -10.28
C GLN A 55 -10.33 -7.76 -10.53
N ALA A 56 -11.24 -8.10 -9.62
CA ALA A 56 -12.12 -9.25 -9.65
C ALA A 56 -13.58 -8.83 -9.93
N GLY A 57 -14.42 -9.76 -10.33
CA GLY A 57 -15.82 -9.49 -10.65
C GLY A 57 -15.99 -8.82 -12.02
N PRO A 58 -17.08 -8.06 -12.21
CA PRO A 58 -17.28 -7.27 -13.43
C PRO A 58 -16.24 -6.14 -13.48
N LEU A 59 -15.51 -6.08 -14.58
CA LEU A 59 -14.50 -5.04 -14.76
C LEU A 59 -15.17 -3.69 -15.11
N PRO A 60 -14.76 -2.61 -14.46
CA PRO A 60 -15.27 -1.28 -14.81
C PRO A 60 -14.75 -0.83 -16.19
N GLU A 61 -15.53 0.00 -16.91
CA GLU A 61 -15.17 0.54 -18.21
C GLU A 61 -13.84 1.33 -18.22
N TRP A 62 -13.42 1.84 -17.07
CA TRP A 62 -12.15 2.57 -16.93
C TRP A 62 -10.94 1.66 -16.74
N ASN A 63 -11.10 0.33 -16.60
CA ASN A 63 -9.98 -0.61 -16.55
C ASN A 63 -9.23 -0.57 -17.89
N ARG A 64 -7.92 -0.30 -17.82
CA ARG A 64 -7.07 -0.10 -19.01
C ARG A 64 -6.33 -1.36 -19.43
N VAL A 65 -6.46 -2.46 -18.68
CA VAL A 65 -5.76 -3.72 -18.94
C VAL A 65 -6.54 -4.56 -19.94
N SER A 66 -6.20 -4.41 -21.22
CA SER A 66 -6.97 -4.94 -22.34
C SER A 66 -7.06 -6.48 -22.43
N TRP A 67 -6.18 -7.20 -21.73
CA TRP A 67 -6.17 -8.65 -21.67
C TRP A 67 -6.97 -9.23 -20.48
N ARG A 68 -7.55 -8.37 -19.64
CA ARG A 68 -8.44 -8.79 -18.57
C ARG A 68 -9.90 -8.79 -19.03
N GLY A 69 -10.68 -9.68 -18.44
CA GLY A 69 -12.12 -9.78 -18.58
C GLY A 69 -12.84 -9.95 -17.25
N ASP A 70 -14.17 -9.96 -17.27
CA ASP A 70 -14.97 -10.27 -16.10
C ASP A 70 -14.62 -11.67 -15.57
N SER A 71 -14.55 -11.81 -14.25
CA SER A 71 -14.07 -13.04 -13.64
C SER A 71 -14.71 -13.27 -12.28
N THR A 72 -14.78 -14.50 -11.83
CA THR A 72 -15.29 -14.89 -10.50
C THR A 72 -16.64 -14.24 -10.14
N MET A 73 -17.55 -14.26 -11.12
CA MET A 73 -18.88 -13.62 -11.04
C MET A 73 -19.82 -14.32 -10.04
N SER A 74 -19.52 -15.54 -9.64
CA SER A 74 -20.28 -16.33 -8.65
C SER A 74 -19.74 -16.21 -7.21
N ASP A 75 -18.69 -15.43 -6.98
CA ASP A 75 -18.19 -15.15 -5.64
C ASP A 75 -19.31 -14.57 -4.74
N ASP A 76 -19.29 -14.91 -3.46
CA ASP A 76 -20.28 -14.38 -2.49
C ASP A 76 -20.16 -12.87 -2.30
N VAL A 77 -18.98 -12.30 -2.55
CA VAL A 77 -18.72 -10.87 -2.70
C VAL A 77 -17.91 -10.67 -3.98
N THR A 78 -18.52 -10.05 -4.98
CA THR A 78 -17.84 -9.69 -6.23
C THR A 78 -16.98 -8.45 -6.06
N GLY A 79 -16.04 -8.19 -6.97
CA GLY A 79 -15.13 -7.06 -6.84
C GLY A 79 -13.91 -7.39 -5.96
N GLY A 80 -13.20 -6.35 -5.51
CA GLY A 80 -11.93 -6.47 -4.81
C GLY A 80 -10.77 -6.84 -5.72
N TRP A 81 -9.65 -7.18 -5.12
CA TRP A 81 -8.44 -7.56 -5.84
C TRP A 81 -8.05 -9.01 -5.55
N TYR A 82 -7.53 -9.69 -6.55
CA TYR A 82 -6.76 -10.91 -6.34
C TYR A 82 -5.44 -10.56 -5.66
N ASP A 83 -4.85 -11.50 -4.92
CA ASP A 83 -3.73 -11.22 -4.04
C ASP A 83 -2.46 -10.79 -4.80
N ALA A 84 -1.86 -11.68 -5.54
CA ALA A 84 -0.58 -11.44 -6.20
C ALA A 84 -0.54 -12.09 -7.60
N GLY A 85 0.22 -13.18 -7.76
CA GLY A 85 0.19 -13.99 -8.97
C GLY A 85 -0.88 -15.08 -8.98
N ASP A 86 -1.59 -15.23 -7.89
CA ASP A 86 -2.71 -16.17 -7.65
C ASP A 86 -4.08 -15.46 -7.75
N HIS A 87 -5.15 -16.19 -7.47
CA HIS A 87 -6.51 -15.68 -7.62
C HIS A 87 -7.31 -15.65 -6.31
N VAL A 88 -6.68 -15.93 -5.18
CA VAL A 88 -7.32 -15.81 -3.87
C VAL A 88 -7.52 -14.31 -3.54
N LYS A 89 -8.62 -13.99 -2.88
CA LYS A 89 -8.82 -12.69 -2.24
C LYS A 89 -8.52 -12.85 -0.76
N PHE A 90 -7.37 -12.36 -0.31
CA PHE A 90 -6.99 -12.30 1.11
C PHE A 90 -7.18 -10.86 1.61
N ASN A 91 -8.15 -10.64 2.47
CA ASN A 91 -8.54 -9.28 2.85
C ASN A 91 -7.57 -8.61 3.80
N LEU A 92 -6.72 -9.33 4.55
CA LEU A 92 -5.68 -8.71 5.37
C LEU A 92 -4.67 -7.94 4.51
N PRO A 93 -3.93 -8.54 3.56
CA PRO A 93 -3.01 -7.80 2.70
C PRO A 93 -3.72 -6.87 1.71
N MET A 94 -4.95 -7.17 1.30
CA MET A 94 -5.75 -6.29 0.44
C MET A 94 -6.11 -4.99 1.16
N ALA A 95 -6.58 -5.08 2.41
CA ALA A 95 -6.91 -3.92 3.23
C ALA A 95 -5.66 -3.08 3.55
N TYR A 96 -4.53 -3.73 3.86
CA TYR A 96 -3.24 -3.04 3.99
C TYR A 96 -2.89 -2.25 2.71
N SER A 97 -3.01 -2.86 1.55
CA SER A 97 -2.74 -2.19 0.27
C SER A 97 -3.68 -1.01 0.04
N ALA A 98 -4.97 -1.18 0.36
CA ALA A 98 -5.97 -0.12 0.27
C ALA A 98 -5.68 1.04 1.24
N SER A 99 -5.31 0.74 2.50
CA SER A 99 -4.97 1.75 3.50
C SER A 99 -3.72 2.56 3.10
N MET A 100 -2.72 1.92 2.50
CA MET A 100 -1.52 2.58 1.99
C MET A 100 -1.79 3.46 0.76
N LEU A 101 -2.63 3.00 -0.17
CA LEU A 101 -3.09 3.84 -1.29
C LEU A 101 -3.92 5.02 -0.78
N ALA A 102 -4.83 4.79 0.16
CA ALA A 102 -5.61 5.86 0.79
C ALA A 102 -4.70 6.90 1.47
N TRP A 103 -3.68 6.46 2.20
CA TRP A 103 -2.71 7.37 2.80
C TRP A 103 -1.92 8.15 1.76
N GLY A 104 -1.50 7.49 0.68
CA GLY A 104 -0.85 8.15 -0.46
C GLY A 104 -1.71 9.27 -1.05
N LEU A 105 -3.00 8.99 -1.27
CA LEU A 105 -3.95 9.99 -1.79
C LEU A 105 -4.22 11.11 -0.78
N TYR A 106 -4.42 10.78 0.49
CA TYR A 106 -4.63 11.75 1.58
C TYR A 106 -3.46 12.72 1.72
N GLN A 107 -2.23 12.20 1.68
CA GLN A 107 -1.03 12.98 1.91
C GLN A 107 -0.54 13.74 0.67
N TYR A 108 -0.68 13.14 -0.52
CA TYR A 108 -0.01 13.59 -1.74
C TYR A 108 -0.95 13.80 -2.94
N SER A 109 -2.23 14.09 -2.69
CA SER A 109 -3.25 14.32 -3.73
C SER A 109 -2.80 15.28 -4.83
N ASP A 110 -2.18 16.42 -4.47
CA ASP A 110 -1.72 17.40 -5.47
C ASP A 110 -0.58 16.84 -6.35
N GLY A 111 0.29 16.01 -5.78
CA GLY A 111 1.34 15.31 -6.51
C GLY A 111 0.75 14.30 -7.52
N ILE A 112 -0.23 13.52 -7.09
CA ILE A 112 -0.94 12.55 -7.92
C ILE A 112 -1.71 13.26 -9.05
N LYS A 113 -2.36 14.40 -8.76
CA LYS A 113 -3.00 15.26 -9.77
C LYS A 113 -2.00 15.79 -10.80
N SER A 114 -0.86 16.27 -10.32
CA SER A 114 0.21 16.78 -11.20
C SER A 114 0.82 15.70 -12.09
N ALA A 115 0.80 14.43 -11.63
CA ALA A 115 1.20 13.27 -12.42
C ALA A 115 0.13 12.83 -13.44
N GLY A 116 -1.06 13.45 -13.46
CA GLY A 116 -2.17 13.06 -14.33
C GLY A 116 -2.80 11.70 -13.98
N GLN A 117 -2.61 11.22 -12.73
CA GLN A 117 -3.08 9.89 -12.31
C GLN A 117 -4.22 9.93 -11.29
N TYR A 118 -4.77 11.11 -10.99
CA TYR A 118 -5.72 11.29 -9.90
C TYR A 118 -7.00 10.47 -10.07
N ASP A 119 -7.62 10.53 -11.23
CA ASP A 119 -8.91 9.88 -11.46
C ASP A 119 -8.76 8.35 -11.41
N ILE A 120 -7.74 7.81 -12.07
CA ILE A 120 -7.49 6.37 -12.07
C ILE A 120 -7.04 5.86 -10.69
N TYR A 121 -6.29 6.65 -9.94
CA TYR A 121 -5.90 6.33 -8.58
C TYR A 121 -7.14 6.26 -7.66
N ARG A 122 -7.99 7.28 -7.74
CA ARG A 122 -9.25 7.35 -7.02
C ARG A 122 -10.16 6.18 -7.36
N ASN A 123 -10.35 5.89 -8.66
CA ASN A 123 -11.20 4.81 -9.12
C ASN A 123 -10.74 3.43 -8.59
N ASN A 124 -9.42 3.15 -8.61
CA ASN A 124 -8.89 1.92 -8.02
C ASN A 124 -9.12 1.85 -6.51
N LEU A 125 -8.97 2.96 -5.81
CA LEU A 125 -9.23 3.01 -4.37
C LEU A 125 -10.73 2.80 -4.06
N GLU A 126 -11.64 3.49 -4.73
CA GLU A 126 -13.09 3.31 -4.55
C GLU A 126 -13.50 1.86 -4.86
N PHE A 127 -12.94 1.25 -5.90
CA PHE A 127 -13.25 -0.13 -6.30
C PHE A 127 -12.99 -1.15 -5.17
N VAL A 128 -11.85 -1.05 -4.50
CA VAL A 128 -11.53 -1.97 -3.40
C VAL A 128 -12.30 -1.63 -2.12
N LEU A 129 -12.55 -0.35 -1.85
CA LEU A 129 -13.31 0.05 -0.67
C LEU A 129 -14.78 -0.39 -0.77
N ASP A 130 -15.38 -0.32 -1.94
CA ASP A 130 -16.73 -0.85 -2.19
C ASP A 130 -16.80 -2.35 -1.88
N TYR A 131 -15.81 -3.12 -2.33
CA TYR A 131 -15.72 -4.54 -2.00
C TYR A 131 -15.58 -4.78 -0.49
N LEU A 132 -14.75 -4.00 0.19
CA LEU A 132 -14.57 -4.15 1.65
C LEU A 132 -15.87 -3.85 2.41
N VAL A 133 -16.68 -2.89 1.95
CA VAL A 133 -18.04 -2.62 2.52
C VAL A 133 -18.94 -3.85 2.34
N GLU A 134 -18.94 -4.45 1.15
CA GLU A 134 -19.78 -5.62 0.85
C GLU A 134 -19.34 -6.90 1.60
N CYS A 135 -18.19 -6.88 2.25
CA CYS A 135 -17.72 -8.00 3.09
C CYS A 135 -18.43 -8.10 4.46
N ASP A 136 -19.28 -7.14 4.82
CA ASP A 136 -20.02 -7.11 6.10
C ASP A 136 -20.98 -8.31 6.22
N ARG A 137 -20.92 -8.98 7.37
CA ARG A 137 -21.84 -10.07 7.77
C ARG A 137 -22.43 -9.83 9.17
N GLY A 138 -22.49 -8.57 9.59
CA GLY A 138 -23.02 -8.15 10.87
C GLY A 138 -22.03 -8.33 12.02
N SER A 139 -21.88 -9.53 12.55
CA SER A 139 -20.90 -9.80 13.64
C SER A 139 -19.56 -10.36 13.17
N GLU A 140 -19.42 -10.59 11.89
CA GLU A 140 -18.24 -11.13 11.22
C GLU A 140 -18.02 -10.41 9.89
N VAL A 141 -16.87 -10.60 9.28
CA VAL A 141 -16.56 -10.14 7.93
C VAL A 141 -16.16 -11.31 7.04
N VAL A 142 -16.43 -11.22 5.74
CA VAL A 142 -15.74 -12.08 4.77
C VAL A 142 -14.29 -11.64 4.74
N TYR A 143 -13.37 -12.54 5.09
CA TYR A 143 -11.94 -12.23 5.13
C TYR A 143 -11.13 -12.93 4.04
N GLN A 144 -11.70 -13.95 3.40
CA GLN A 144 -11.04 -14.67 2.32
C GLN A 144 -12.08 -15.26 1.36
N ILE A 145 -11.80 -15.16 0.06
CA ILE A 145 -12.55 -15.86 -1.00
C ILE A 145 -11.56 -16.62 -1.87
N GLY A 146 -11.83 -17.92 -2.03
CA GLY A 146 -10.94 -18.89 -2.63
C GLY A 146 -10.17 -19.68 -1.57
N ASP A 147 -9.91 -20.94 -1.86
CA ASP A 147 -9.06 -21.80 -1.02
C ASP A 147 -7.63 -21.75 -1.55
N GLY A 148 -6.69 -21.32 -0.70
CA GLY A 148 -5.30 -21.11 -1.11
C GLY A 148 -4.62 -22.37 -1.62
N GLU A 149 -4.87 -23.52 -0.99
CA GLU A 149 -4.28 -24.79 -1.39
C GLU A 149 -4.81 -25.28 -2.74
N GLN A 150 -6.10 -25.07 -3.03
CA GLN A 150 -6.68 -25.44 -4.31
C GLN A 150 -6.23 -24.48 -5.40
N ASP A 151 -6.28 -23.18 -5.15
CA ASP A 151 -5.87 -22.16 -6.10
C ASP A 151 -4.41 -22.35 -6.54
N HIS A 152 -3.50 -22.62 -5.58
CA HIS A 152 -2.08 -22.79 -5.88
C HIS A 152 -1.74 -24.07 -6.67
N LYS A 153 -2.66 -25.01 -6.79
CA LYS A 153 -2.50 -26.20 -7.66
C LYS A 153 -2.92 -25.96 -9.10
N TRP A 154 -3.70 -24.91 -9.33
CA TRP A 154 -4.22 -24.58 -10.65
C TRP A 154 -3.43 -23.43 -11.29
N TRP A 155 -3.15 -23.54 -12.57
CA TRP A 155 -2.46 -22.51 -13.33
C TRP A 155 -3.26 -22.15 -14.57
N GLY A 156 -3.81 -20.95 -14.61
CA GLY A 156 -4.59 -20.45 -15.73
C GLY A 156 -5.00 -19.00 -15.51
N PRO A 157 -5.60 -18.36 -16.52
CA PRO A 157 -6.15 -17.02 -16.37
C PRO A 157 -7.42 -17.07 -15.53
N VAL A 158 -7.59 -16.05 -14.68
CA VAL A 158 -8.69 -16.03 -13.71
C VAL A 158 -10.08 -16.06 -14.33
N GLU A 159 -10.20 -15.62 -15.58
CA GLU A 159 -11.45 -15.67 -16.35
C GLU A 159 -11.98 -17.10 -16.56
N LEU A 160 -11.14 -18.10 -16.39
CA LEU A 160 -11.50 -19.53 -16.54
C LEU A 160 -11.68 -20.25 -15.20
N VAL A 161 -11.33 -19.62 -14.09
CA VAL A 161 -11.33 -20.26 -12.77
C VAL A 161 -12.68 -20.90 -12.41
N GLU A 162 -13.79 -20.22 -12.70
CA GLU A 162 -15.12 -20.74 -12.40
C GLU A 162 -15.53 -21.91 -13.31
N LEU A 163 -15.06 -21.93 -14.56
CA LEU A 163 -15.32 -23.00 -15.50
C LEU A 163 -14.62 -24.30 -15.08
N GLU A 164 -13.40 -24.20 -14.58
CA GLU A 164 -12.58 -25.36 -14.24
C GLU A 164 -12.67 -25.77 -12.77
N MET A 165 -12.81 -24.82 -11.86
CA MET A 165 -12.81 -25.09 -10.42
C MET A 165 -14.21 -24.93 -9.79
N GLY A 166 -15.18 -24.34 -10.49
CA GLY A 166 -16.50 -24.04 -9.98
C GLY A 166 -16.52 -22.82 -9.03
N LYS A 167 -17.62 -22.67 -8.29
CA LYS A 167 -17.79 -21.60 -7.30
C LYS A 167 -16.76 -21.72 -6.19
N ARG A 168 -16.10 -20.62 -5.88
CA ARG A 168 -15.06 -20.55 -4.85
C ARG A 168 -15.68 -20.43 -3.45
N PRO A 169 -15.10 -21.06 -2.42
CA PRO A 169 -15.56 -20.89 -1.04
C PRO A 169 -15.25 -19.47 -0.53
N SER A 170 -16.12 -18.96 0.33
CA SER A 170 -15.86 -17.76 1.14
C SER A 170 -15.75 -18.15 2.61
N TYR A 171 -14.93 -17.40 3.35
CA TYR A 171 -14.68 -17.64 4.77
C TYR A 171 -14.91 -16.37 5.55
N THR A 172 -15.61 -16.49 6.69
CA THR A 172 -15.94 -15.39 7.59
C THR A 172 -15.23 -15.52 8.93
N CYS A 173 -14.94 -14.42 9.58
CA CYS A 173 -14.45 -14.37 10.93
C CYS A 173 -14.73 -13.01 11.59
N ASP A 174 -14.55 -12.97 12.92
CA ASP A 174 -14.54 -11.77 13.74
C ASP A 174 -13.13 -11.38 14.22
N ALA A 175 -12.11 -12.02 13.66
CA ALA A 175 -10.71 -11.87 14.07
C ALA A 175 -10.24 -10.41 13.97
N SER A 176 -9.53 -9.98 15.02
CA SER A 176 -9.21 -8.56 15.21
C SER A 176 -8.17 -8.05 14.22
N CYS A 177 -7.18 -8.86 13.79
CA CYS A 177 -6.16 -8.44 12.82
C CYS A 177 -6.81 -7.98 11.51
N VAL A 178 -7.56 -8.85 10.84
CA VAL A 178 -8.15 -8.54 9.53
C VAL A 178 -9.29 -7.52 9.62
N THR A 179 -10.12 -7.60 10.67
CA THR A 179 -11.26 -6.70 10.82
C THR A 179 -10.80 -5.27 11.14
N ALA A 180 -9.75 -5.11 11.95
CA ALA A 180 -9.14 -3.80 12.21
C ALA A 180 -8.40 -3.25 10.98
N GLU A 181 -7.70 -4.09 10.20
CA GLU A 181 -7.05 -3.62 8.98
C GLU A 181 -8.07 -3.17 7.92
N MET A 182 -9.19 -3.89 7.76
CA MET A 182 -10.31 -3.48 6.91
C MET A 182 -10.94 -2.16 7.40
N SER A 183 -11.08 -1.98 8.71
CA SER A 183 -11.51 -0.72 9.32
C SER A 183 -10.55 0.42 8.99
N ALA A 184 -9.24 0.19 9.13
CA ALA A 184 -8.22 1.19 8.80
C ALA A 184 -8.26 1.61 7.33
N ALA A 185 -8.42 0.65 6.41
CA ALA A 185 -8.54 0.93 4.98
C ALA A 185 -9.75 1.82 4.67
N LEU A 186 -10.91 1.47 5.21
CA LEU A 186 -12.16 2.22 5.02
C LEU A 186 -12.09 3.62 5.67
N ALA A 187 -11.52 3.75 6.87
CA ALA A 187 -11.35 5.04 7.53
C ALA A 187 -10.36 5.94 6.78
N ALA A 188 -9.21 5.39 6.34
CA ALA A 188 -8.24 6.10 5.50
C ALA A 188 -8.86 6.53 4.16
N GLY A 189 -9.64 5.63 3.54
CA GLY A 189 -10.39 5.89 2.33
C GLY A 189 -11.40 7.03 2.51
N ALA A 190 -12.19 7.02 3.58
CA ALA A 190 -13.13 8.08 3.90
C ALA A 190 -12.44 9.44 4.09
N ALA A 191 -11.25 9.45 4.70
CA ALA A 191 -10.46 10.68 4.89
C ALA A 191 -9.85 11.19 3.57
N ALA A 192 -9.38 10.29 2.71
CA ALA A 192 -8.78 10.61 1.43
C ALA A 192 -9.81 11.06 0.37
N LEU A 193 -10.98 10.45 0.41
CA LEU A 193 -12.10 10.63 -0.53
C LEU A 193 -13.23 11.47 0.07
N LYS A 194 -12.93 12.40 0.96
CA LYS A 194 -13.91 13.20 1.70
C LYS A 194 -14.96 13.92 0.82
N ASP A 195 -14.64 14.14 -0.44
CA ASP A 195 -15.51 14.76 -1.44
C ASP A 195 -16.32 13.71 -2.25
N SER A 196 -16.20 12.41 -1.93
CA SER A 196 -17.00 11.33 -2.52
C SER A 196 -18.33 11.18 -1.78
N ASP A 197 -19.38 10.89 -2.53
CA ASP A 197 -20.70 10.56 -1.95
C ASP A 197 -20.64 9.30 -1.06
N LYS A 198 -19.64 8.42 -1.28
CA LYS A 198 -19.43 7.19 -0.53
C LYS A 198 -18.64 7.37 0.78
N ALA A 199 -17.98 8.52 0.98
CA ALA A 199 -17.13 8.74 2.15
C ALA A 199 -17.84 8.50 3.48
N SER A 200 -19.13 8.85 3.57
CA SER A 200 -19.95 8.61 4.76
C SER A 200 -20.24 7.13 5.01
N GLU A 201 -20.39 6.34 3.96
CA GLU A 201 -20.60 4.90 4.03
C GLU A 201 -19.32 4.20 4.48
N TYR A 202 -18.17 4.49 3.84
CA TYR A 202 -16.87 3.98 4.24
C TYR A 202 -16.57 4.24 5.72
N LYS A 203 -16.84 5.47 6.17
CA LYS A 203 -16.66 5.83 7.58
C LYS A 203 -17.52 4.98 8.52
N LYS A 204 -18.82 4.82 8.23
CA LYS A 204 -19.74 4.01 9.08
C LYS A 204 -19.31 2.55 9.11
N CYS A 205 -18.93 2.00 7.97
CA CYS A 205 -18.45 0.62 7.89
C CYS A 205 -17.11 0.46 8.65
N ALA A 206 -16.21 1.44 8.56
CA ALA A 206 -14.98 1.45 9.34
C ALA A 206 -15.24 1.43 10.85
N GLU A 207 -16.16 2.26 11.35
CA GLU A 207 -16.55 2.30 12.75
C GLU A 207 -17.14 0.94 13.19
N HIS A 208 -17.99 0.34 12.35
CA HIS A 208 -18.58 -0.98 12.61
C HIS A 208 -17.52 -2.09 12.69
N TYR A 209 -16.61 -2.17 11.72
CA TYR A 209 -15.54 -3.17 11.71
C TYR A 209 -14.57 -2.99 12.89
N PHE A 210 -14.29 -1.75 13.25
CA PHE A 210 -13.50 -1.47 14.44
C PHE A 210 -14.18 -1.96 15.71
N ASP A 211 -15.50 -1.79 15.84
CA ASP A 211 -16.25 -2.25 17.01
C ASP A 211 -16.21 -3.78 17.12
N ILE A 212 -16.29 -4.52 16.00
CA ILE A 212 -16.10 -5.98 15.97
C ILE A 212 -14.69 -6.31 16.48
N ALA A 213 -13.65 -5.77 15.87
CA ALA A 213 -12.26 -6.03 16.24
C ALA A 213 -11.95 -5.69 17.70
N TRP A 214 -12.43 -4.52 18.16
CA TRP A 214 -12.20 -4.05 19.52
C TRP A 214 -12.90 -4.89 20.58
N LYS A 215 -14.04 -5.48 20.26
CA LYS A 215 -14.77 -6.36 21.14
C LYS A 215 -14.13 -7.75 21.20
N THR A 216 -13.69 -8.29 20.08
CA THR A 216 -13.15 -9.64 19.97
C THR A 216 -11.76 -9.74 20.58
N LYS A 217 -10.81 -8.88 20.23
CA LYS A 217 -9.42 -8.90 20.73
C LYS A 217 -8.78 -10.29 20.69
N SER A 218 -9.00 -11.01 19.59
CA SER A 218 -8.48 -12.34 19.29
C SER A 218 -8.38 -12.56 17.79
N ASP A 219 -7.44 -13.39 17.37
CA ASP A 219 -7.28 -13.88 15.99
C ASP A 219 -7.60 -15.37 15.84
N ASP A 220 -8.23 -15.98 16.85
CA ASP A 220 -8.50 -17.43 16.84
C ASP A 220 -9.37 -17.88 15.68
N SER A 221 -10.31 -17.03 15.22
CA SER A 221 -11.20 -17.30 14.09
C SER A 221 -10.52 -17.12 12.72
N TYR A 222 -9.33 -16.49 12.64
CA TYR A 222 -8.56 -16.29 11.40
C TYR A 222 -7.75 -17.54 11.06
N SER A 223 -8.39 -18.54 10.47
CA SER A 223 -7.79 -19.88 10.34
C SER A 223 -7.40 -20.30 8.92
N LYS A 224 -8.14 -19.86 7.88
CA LYS A 224 -7.95 -20.33 6.50
C LYS A 224 -6.82 -19.65 5.75
N ALA A 225 -6.43 -18.47 6.19
CA ALA A 225 -5.29 -17.75 5.65
C ALA A 225 -3.95 -18.20 6.24
N LYS A 226 -3.95 -19.06 7.26
CA LYS A 226 -2.73 -19.58 7.90
C LYS A 226 -1.84 -20.30 6.89
N GLY A 227 -0.54 -20.00 6.95
CA GLY A 227 0.46 -20.48 5.99
C GLY A 227 0.60 -19.62 4.73
N PHE A 228 -0.33 -18.69 4.49
CA PHE A 228 -0.25 -17.65 3.44
C PHE A 228 -0.05 -16.27 4.05
N TYR A 229 -0.96 -15.88 4.95
CA TYR A 229 -0.98 -14.58 5.60
C TYR A 229 -1.25 -14.74 7.09
N ASP A 230 -0.25 -15.27 7.81
CA ASP A 230 -0.29 -15.32 9.27
C ASP A 230 -0.05 -13.92 9.86
N SER A 231 -0.87 -13.50 10.82
CA SER A 231 -0.60 -12.31 11.62
C SER A 231 0.42 -12.65 12.72
N TRP A 232 1.70 -12.41 12.43
CA TRP A 232 2.81 -12.67 13.34
C TRP A 232 2.95 -11.59 14.43
N SER A 233 2.54 -10.35 14.13
CA SER A 233 2.51 -9.23 15.07
C SER A 233 1.34 -9.32 16.05
N GLY A 234 0.32 -10.13 15.74
CA GLY A 234 -0.96 -10.19 16.42
C GLY A 234 -1.94 -9.15 15.85
N PHE A 235 -2.72 -8.50 16.71
CA PHE A 235 -3.80 -7.58 16.28
C PHE A 235 -3.73 -6.20 16.95
N TRP A 236 -2.80 -5.98 17.85
CA TRP A 236 -2.74 -4.71 18.58
C TRP A 236 -2.23 -3.56 17.73
N ASP A 237 -1.42 -3.83 16.76
CA ASP A 237 -0.91 -2.85 15.81
C ASP A 237 -1.97 -2.47 14.76
N GLU A 238 -2.81 -3.41 14.31
CA GLU A 238 -3.96 -3.09 13.45
C GLU A 238 -5.05 -2.31 14.21
N LEU A 239 -5.33 -2.65 15.48
CA LEU A 239 -6.22 -1.84 16.32
C LEU A 239 -5.65 -0.43 16.54
N PHE A 240 -4.34 -0.31 16.72
CA PHE A 240 -3.67 0.98 16.83
C PHE A 240 -3.74 1.77 15.51
N TRP A 241 -3.52 1.09 14.40
CA TRP A 241 -3.62 1.65 13.05
C TRP A 241 -5.02 2.16 12.73
N ALA A 242 -6.03 1.32 12.92
CA ALA A 242 -7.43 1.68 12.70
C ALA A 242 -7.89 2.83 13.61
N SER A 243 -7.51 2.82 14.89
CA SER A 243 -7.83 3.90 15.82
C SER A 243 -7.32 5.26 15.35
N ASN A 244 -6.09 5.30 14.81
CA ASN A 244 -5.51 6.54 14.29
C ASN A 244 -6.24 7.04 13.04
N TRP A 245 -6.59 6.15 12.12
CA TRP A 245 -7.34 6.52 10.91
C TRP A 245 -8.77 6.92 11.22
N LEU A 246 -9.43 6.25 12.16
CA LEU A 246 -10.77 6.63 12.61
C LEU A 246 -10.78 8.01 13.27
N TYR A 247 -9.76 8.35 14.07
CA TYR A 247 -9.63 9.71 14.57
C TYR A 247 -9.52 10.73 13.42
N ILE A 248 -8.73 10.46 12.40
CA ILE A 248 -8.58 11.35 11.23
C ILE A 248 -9.92 11.49 10.47
N ALA A 249 -10.66 10.38 10.29
CA ALA A 249 -11.90 10.37 9.54
C ALA A 249 -13.09 10.98 10.29
N THR A 250 -13.11 10.89 11.64
CA THR A 250 -14.25 11.28 12.46
C THR A 250 -14.02 12.54 13.29
N GLY A 251 -12.77 12.81 13.67
CA GLY A 251 -12.42 13.83 14.67
C GLY A 251 -12.72 13.40 16.12
N ASP A 252 -13.22 12.19 16.35
CA ASP A 252 -13.57 11.70 17.68
C ASP A 252 -12.30 11.28 18.46
N LYS A 253 -12.08 12.00 19.58
CA LYS A 253 -10.92 11.77 20.46
C LYS A 253 -10.95 10.47 21.23
N ASP A 254 -12.08 9.78 21.27
CA ASP A 254 -12.16 8.47 21.94
C ASP A 254 -11.31 7.43 21.17
N TYR A 255 -11.15 7.57 19.86
CA TYR A 255 -10.23 6.75 19.09
C TYR A 255 -8.76 6.99 19.46
N LEU A 256 -8.35 8.22 19.81
CA LEU A 256 -7.00 8.45 20.33
C LEU A 256 -6.78 7.82 21.72
N LYS A 257 -7.81 7.72 22.55
CA LYS A 257 -7.73 7.00 23.83
C LYS A 257 -7.55 5.52 23.57
N LYS A 258 -8.35 4.93 22.67
CA LYS A 258 -8.23 3.53 22.27
C LYS A 258 -6.85 3.25 21.63
N ALA A 259 -6.34 4.14 20.78
CA ALA A 259 -4.98 4.06 20.26
C ALA A 259 -3.94 3.98 21.40
N LYS A 260 -4.06 4.83 22.42
CA LYS A 260 -3.17 4.80 23.57
C LYS A 260 -3.23 3.49 24.36
N GLU A 261 -4.42 2.87 24.45
CA GLU A 261 -4.61 1.57 25.13
C GLU A 261 -3.91 0.42 24.38
N CYS A 262 -3.68 0.54 23.07
CA CYS A 262 -2.94 -0.46 22.30
C CYS A 262 -1.44 -0.46 22.60
N ILE A 263 -0.83 0.72 22.86
CA ILE A 263 0.62 0.91 22.94
C ILE A 263 1.35 -0.06 23.88
N PRO A 264 0.86 -0.37 25.10
CA PRO A 264 1.53 -1.34 25.99
C PRO A 264 1.65 -2.75 25.42
N ASN A 265 0.82 -3.10 24.44
CA ASN A 265 0.73 -4.43 23.84
C ASN A 265 1.46 -4.52 22.48
N LEU A 266 2.00 -3.42 21.99
CA LEU A 266 2.76 -3.39 20.73
C LEU A 266 4.08 -4.15 20.86
N GLY A 267 4.62 -4.58 19.72
CA GLY A 267 5.90 -5.27 19.61
C GLY A 267 7.04 -4.53 20.30
N LYS A 268 7.96 -5.27 20.90
CA LYS A 268 9.12 -4.72 21.61
C LYS A 268 10.42 -5.24 21.04
N GLU A 269 11.51 -4.49 21.23
CA GLU A 269 12.85 -4.96 20.94
C GLU A 269 13.21 -6.14 21.85
N ASP A 270 14.03 -7.05 21.32
CA ASP A 270 14.42 -8.27 22.00
C ASP A 270 14.98 -7.97 23.41
N GLN A 271 14.46 -8.68 24.41
CA GLN A 271 14.88 -8.62 25.83
C GLN A 271 14.78 -7.22 26.45
N SER A 272 13.85 -6.37 25.98
CA SER A 272 13.66 -5.02 26.51
C SER A 272 12.18 -4.64 26.58
N ASP A 273 11.89 -3.57 27.33
CA ASP A 273 10.56 -2.95 27.34
C ASP A 273 10.41 -1.86 26.26
N GLU A 274 11.45 -1.64 25.49
CA GLU A 274 11.46 -0.64 24.44
C GLU A 274 10.57 -1.06 23.27
N LEU A 275 9.72 -0.14 22.77
CA LEU A 275 8.92 -0.39 21.58
C LEU A 275 9.82 -0.70 20.37
N LYS A 276 9.41 -1.69 19.60
CA LYS A 276 10.16 -2.16 18.44
C LYS A 276 10.32 -1.08 17.39
N TYR A 277 11.54 -0.76 17.03
CA TYR A 277 11.89 0.19 15.99
C TYR A 277 12.71 -0.44 14.86
N SER A 278 13.22 -1.64 15.07
CA SER A 278 14.16 -2.32 14.16
C SER A 278 13.48 -3.24 13.14
N TRP A 279 12.19 -3.07 12.89
CA TRP A 279 11.43 -3.81 11.88
C TRP A 279 10.88 -2.87 10.80
N GLY A 280 10.17 -3.39 9.82
CA GLY A 280 9.57 -2.64 8.72
C GLY A 280 8.06 -2.75 8.72
N MET A 281 7.37 -1.70 8.29
CA MET A 281 5.92 -1.75 8.08
C MET A 281 5.59 -2.62 6.87
N CYS A 282 4.64 -3.53 7.03
CA CYS A 282 4.09 -4.39 5.98
C CYS A 282 2.65 -4.80 6.35
N TRP A 283 2.05 -5.69 5.56
CA TRP A 283 0.69 -6.20 5.77
C TRP A 283 0.50 -6.93 7.13
N ASP A 284 1.56 -7.45 7.70
CA ASP A 284 1.56 -8.15 8.98
C ASP A 284 1.82 -7.21 10.18
N ASP A 285 2.71 -6.24 10.01
CA ASP A 285 3.11 -5.32 11.09
C ASP A 285 2.94 -3.87 10.60
N VAL A 286 1.87 -3.24 11.04
CA VAL A 286 1.53 -1.84 10.71
C VAL A 286 1.96 -0.84 11.78
N MET A 287 2.63 -1.32 12.84
CA MET A 287 2.98 -0.53 14.01
C MET A 287 3.69 0.79 13.67
N GLN A 288 4.66 0.77 12.74
CA GLN A 288 5.47 1.97 12.47
C GLN A 288 4.68 3.08 11.77
N GLY A 289 3.78 2.70 10.87
CA GLY A 289 2.83 3.63 10.25
C GLY A 289 1.83 4.19 11.26
N ALA A 290 1.28 3.32 12.09
CA ALA A 290 0.37 3.71 13.17
C ALA A 290 1.05 4.67 14.17
N MET A 291 2.31 4.42 14.52
CA MET A 291 3.10 5.28 15.40
C MET A 291 3.36 6.66 14.78
N LEU A 292 3.65 6.71 13.48
CA LEU A 292 3.80 7.98 12.76
C LEU A 292 2.49 8.78 12.76
N LEU A 293 1.36 8.14 12.47
CA LEU A 293 0.04 8.81 12.54
C LEU A 293 -0.27 9.28 13.95
N TYR A 294 0.02 8.47 14.96
CA TYR A 294 -0.22 8.85 16.35
C TYR A 294 0.63 10.05 16.78
N ALA A 295 1.91 10.09 16.35
CA ALA A 295 2.77 11.24 16.58
C ALA A 295 2.27 12.52 15.86
N ILE A 296 1.69 12.36 14.65
CA ILE A 296 1.05 13.47 13.92
C ILE A 296 -0.20 13.94 14.65
N ASN A 297 -1.08 13.02 15.03
CA ASN A 297 -2.39 13.29 15.62
C ASN A 297 -2.30 13.93 17.02
N THR A 298 -1.31 13.52 17.81
CA THR A 298 -1.14 14.00 19.20
C THR A 298 -0.13 15.13 19.33
N GLY A 299 0.86 15.21 18.47
CA GLY A 299 2.01 16.10 18.61
C GLY A 299 2.96 15.71 19.74
N ASP A 300 2.79 14.54 20.35
CA ASP A 300 3.54 14.09 21.52
C ASP A 300 5.01 13.83 21.17
N LYS A 301 5.89 14.35 22.03
CA LYS A 301 7.34 14.32 21.83
C LYS A 301 7.89 12.89 21.89
N GLU A 302 7.40 12.06 22.80
CA GLU A 302 7.85 10.69 22.98
C GLU A 302 7.67 9.88 21.69
N TYR A 303 6.50 9.98 21.06
CA TYR A 303 6.21 9.25 19.84
C TYR A 303 6.92 9.80 18.61
N LYS A 304 7.18 11.11 18.58
CA LYS A 304 8.09 11.71 17.57
C LYS A 304 9.52 11.18 17.70
N GLU A 305 9.99 10.99 18.92
CA GLU A 305 11.32 10.42 19.19
C GLU A 305 11.37 8.93 18.77
N HIS A 306 10.31 8.16 19.00
CA HIS A 306 10.20 6.79 18.50
C HIS A 306 10.25 6.73 16.97
N VAL A 307 9.45 7.56 16.28
CA VAL A 307 9.48 7.65 14.81
C VAL A 307 10.85 8.03 14.30
N ALA A 308 11.51 8.98 14.94
CA ALA A 308 12.88 9.36 14.60
C ALA A 308 13.84 8.18 14.74
N LYS A 309 13.70 7.39 15.81
CA LYS A 309 14.52 6.22 16.08
C LYS A 309 14.34 5.14 15.00
N HIS A 310 13.08 4.85 14.65
CA HIS A 310 12.76 3.94 13.55
C HIS A 310 13.37 4.41 12.23
N LEU A 311 13.15 5.66 11.84
CA LEU A 311 13.67 6.17 10.57
C LEU A 311 15.19 6.31 10.58
N ASP A 312 15.82 6.56 11.72
CA ASP A 312 17.28 6.57 11.86
C ASP A 312 17.86 5.15 11.71
N TYR A 313 17.18 4.10 12.22
CA TYR A 313 17.54 2.70 11.96
C TYR A 313 17.54 2.37 10.45
N TRP A 314 16.59 2.90 9.71
CA TRP A 314 16.46 2.70 8.26
C TRP A 314 17.37 3.57 7.42
N SER A 315 17.61 4.81 7.80
CA SER A 315 18.29 5.80 6.94
C SER A 315 19.78 5.97 7.22
N LYS A 316 20.25 5.70 8.46
CA LYS A 316 21.65 5.86 8.83
C LYS A 316 22.45 4.58 8.73
N THR A 317 23.69 4.67 8.28
CA THR A 317 24.63 3.53 8.24
C THR A 317 25.18 3.17 9.61
N GLU A 318 25.34 4.16 10.49
CA GLU A 318 25.68 3.97 11.91
C GLU A 318 24.49 3.51 12.75
N GLY A 319 23.28 3.71 12.23
CA GLY A 319 22.03 3.25 12.83
C GLY A 319 21.70 3.85 14.19
N VAL A 320 21.00 3.05 15.01
CA VAL A 320 20.62 3.36 16.37
C VAL A 320 21.22 2.32 17.30
N ASN A 321 21.96 2.75 18.32
CA ASN A 321 22.66 1.85 19.25
C ASN A 321 23.56 0.81 18.54
N GLY A 322 24.16 1.18 17.42
CA GLY A 322 24.99 0.28 16.61
C GLY A 322 24.21 -0.74 15.76
N LYS A 323 22.88 -0.61 15.68
CA LYS A 323 22.01 -1.43 14.83
C LYS A 323 21.44 -0.60 13.69
N CYS A 324 21.52 -1.07 12.47
CA CYS A 324 20.87 -0.49 11.29
C CYS A 324 20.37 -1.61 10.37
N VAL A 325 19.44 -1.28 9.51
CA VAL A 325 19.05 -2.21 8.44
C VAL A 325 20.24 -2.45 7.51
N GLN A 326 20.42 -3.67 7.04
CA GLN A 326 21.49 -4.02 6.12
C GLN A 326 21.35 -3.25 4.79
N ARG A 327 22.47 -3.15 4.06
CA ARG A 327 22.48 -2.55 2.72
C ARG A 327 22.91 -3.57 1.70
N ALA A 328 22.08 -3.78 0.70
CA ALA A 328 22.50 -4.51 -0.50
C ALA A 328 23.45 -3.64 -1.35
N PRO A 329 24.24 -4.24 -2.24
CA PRO A 329 25.03 -3.48 -3.20
C PRO A 329 24.17 -2.46 -3.95
N GLY A 330 24.65 -1.22 -4.05
CA GLY A 330 23.88 -0.11 -4.63
C GLY A 330 22.97 0.64 -3.64
N GLY A 331 22.92 0.22 -2.35
CA GLY A 331 22.33 1.03 -1.28
C GLY A 331 20.90 0.72 -0.91
N LEU A 332 20.27 -0.34 -1.48
CA LEU A 332 18.95 -0.77 -1.02
C LEU A 332 18.99 -1.14 0.47
N ALA A 333 18.08 -0.60 1.25
CA ALA A 333 17.83 -1.04 2.62
C ALA A 333 17.20 -2.43 2.58
N TRP A 334 17.95 -3.43 3.04
CA TRP A 334 17.56 -4.83 2.93
C TRP A 334 17.24 -5.42 4.30
N LEU A 335 15.97 -5.64 4.56
CA LEU A 335 15.49 -6.18 5.83
C LEU A 335 15.36 -7.71 5.78
N ASP A 336 14.75 -8.23 4.72
CA ASP A 336 14.44 -9.64 4.54
C ASP A 336 14.68 -10.07 3.08
N SER A 337 14.91 -11.37 2.88
CA SER A 337 15.08 -11.99 1.58
C SER A 337 13.81 -12.02 0.73
N TRP A 338 12.64 -12.03 1.37
CA TRP A 338 11.35 -12.05 0.69
C TRP A 338 10.73 -10.66 0.62
N GLY A 339 10.52 -10.15 -0.58
CA GLY A 339 9.87 -8.85 -0.80
C GLY A 339 10.68 -7.64 -0.33
N SER A 340 12.01 -7.66 -0.43
CA SER A 340 12.93 -6.63 0.09
C SER A 340 12.53 -5.21 -0.31
N LEU A 341 12.10 -5.00 -1.56
CA LEU A 341 11.66 -3.68 -2.06
C LEU A 341 10.44 -3.16 -1.34
N ARG A 342 9.50 -4.03 -0.96
CA ARG A 342 8.28 -3.61 -0.24
C ARG A 342 8.64 -2.92 1.09
N TYR A 343 9.56 -3.49 1.86
CA TYR A 343 10.02 -2.90 3.13
C TYR A 343 10.78 -1.58 2.91
N ALA A 344 11.71 -1.57 1.95
CA ALA A 344 12.52 -0.40 1.67
C ALA A 344 11.69 0.79 1.17
N THR A 345 10.73 0.54 0.27
CA THR A 345 9.86 1.59 -0.28
C THR A 345 8.83 2.07 0.72
N THR A 346 8.30 1.18 1.57
CA THR A 346 7.38 1.57 2.65
C THR A 346 8.11 2.42 3.70
N ALA A 347 9.31 2.02 4.13
CA ALA A 347 10.13 2.86 5.02
C ALA A 347 10.47 4.22 4.38
N GLY A 348 10.72 4.24 3.06
CA GLY A 348 10.87 5.46 2.28
C GLY A 348 9.61 6.34 2.29
N PHE A 349 8.42 5.74 2.16
CA PHE A 349 7.16 6.46 2.27
C PHE A 349 6.96 7.07 3.66
N LEU A 350 7.19 6.31 4.73
CA LEU A 350 7.13 6.82 6.10
C LEU A 350 8.11 7.98 6.32
N ALA A 351 9.34 7.87 5.79
CA ALA A 351 10.34 8.93 5.85
C ALA A 351 9.88 10.21 5.13
N ALA A 352 9.22 10.08 3.96
CA ALA A 352 8.66 11.22 3.24
C ALA A 352 7.54 11.89 4.03
N VAL A 353 6.58 11.11 4.55
CA VAL A 353 5.47 11.65 5.37
C VAL A 353 6.00 12.33 6.63
N ALA A 354 6.93 11.71 7.34
CA ALA A 354 7.54 12.29 8.55
C ALA A 354 8.28 13.61 8.27
N SER A 355 9.00 13.69 7.13
CA SER A 355 9.68 14.90 6.68
C SER A 355 8.72 16.05 6.40
N ASP A 356 7.58 15.74 5.81
CA ASP A 356 6.58 16.75 5.43
C ASP A 356 5.67 17.16 6.61
N THR A 357 5.68 16.39 7.71
CA THR A 357 4.81 16.60 8.87
C THR A 357 5.62 16.91 10.14
N ILE A 358 5.89 15.90 10.95
CA ILE A 358 6.45 16.07 12.31
C ILE A 358 7.89 16.57 12.34
N PHE A 359 8.64 16.43 11.26
CA PHE A 359 10.02 16.92 11.12
C PHE A 359 10.20 18.05 10.10
N SER A 360 9.12 18.64 9.59
CA SER A 360 9.18 19.69 8.56
C SER A 360 10.02 20.92 8.95
N GLY A 361 10.17 21.19 10.24
CA GLY A 361 11.02 22.25 10.79
C GLY A 361 12.49 21.83 11.02
N ASP A 362 12.83 20.56 10.97
CA ASP A 362 14.20 20.05 11.18
C ASP A 362 14.90 19.81 9.84
N LYS A 363 15.69 20.78 9.41
CA LYS A 363 16.38 20.72 8.11
C LYS A 363 17.32 19.53 7.97
N ALA A 364 17.94 19.08 9.07
CA ALA A 364 18.88 17.96 9.05
C ALA A 364 18.13 16.63 8.81
N LYS A 365 17.04 16.40 9.55
CA LYS A 365 16.19 15.21 9.36
C LYS A 365 15.51 15.22 7.99
N VAL A 366 14.96 16.34 7.56
CA VAL A 366 14.37 16.49 6.22
C VAL A 366 15.37 16.10 5.13
N LYS A 367 16.63 16.57 5.24
CA LYS A 367 17.68 16.22 4.28
C LYS A 367 17.98 14.72 4.32
N GLN A 368 18.24 14.16 5.50
CA GLN A 368 18.57 12.75 5.70
C GLN A 368 17.48 11.82 5.16
N TYR A 369 16.24 12.06 5.54
CA TYR A 369 15.11 11.22 5.13
C TYR A 369 14.79 11.36 3.65
N LYS A 370 14.99 12.56 3.08
CA LYS A 370 14.87 12.78 1.64
C LYS A 370 15.90 11.97 0.86
N GLU A 371 17.17 12.04 1.24
CA GLU A 371 18.24 11.25 0.61
C GLU A 371 17.95 9.75 0.70
N PHE A 372 17.40 9.30 1.84
CA PHE A 372 17.00 7.92 2.03
C PHE A 372 15.88 7.51 1.08
N TYR A 373 14.72 8.16 1.11
CA TYR A 373 13.58 7.72 0.29
C TYR A 373 13.86 7.86 -1.21
N GLU A 374 14.58 8.89 -1.64
CA GLU A 374 14.99 9.03 -3.04
C GLU A 374 15.93 7.89 -3.47
N THR A 375 16.85 7.48 -2.62
CA THR A 375 17.73 6.34 -2.91
C THR A 375 16.93 5.05 -3.07
N GLN A 376 15.98 4.77 -2.17
CA GLN A 376 15.21 3.53 -2.22
C GLN A 376 14.33 3.46 -3.47
N ILE A 377 13.60 4.53 -3.79
CA ILE A 377 12.74 4.55 -4.97
C ILE A 377 13.57 4.52 -6.26
N ASN A 378 14.68 5.25 -6.32
CA ASN A 378 15.55 5.25 -7.49
C ASN A 378 16.22 3.89 -7.71
N TYR A 379 16.54 3.17 -6.64
CA TYR A 379 17.02 1.79 -6.74
C TYR A 379 16.00 0.89 -7.44
N ALA A 380 14.73 0.97 -7.03
CA ALA A 380 13.65 0.21 -7.66
C ALA A 380 13.44 0.59 -9.14
N LEU A 381 13.71 1.82 -9.52
CA LEU A 381 13.57 2.34 -10.88
C LEU A 381 14.80 2.13 -11.78
N GLY A 382 15.89 1.56 -11.25
CA GLY A 382 17.07 1.18 -12.01
C GLY A 382 18.40 1.81 -11.58
N ASP A 383 18.42 2.61 -10.50
CA ASP A 383 19.66 3.11 -9.93
C ASP A 383 20.31 2.10 -9.00
N ASN A 384 20.63 0.95 -9.55
CA ASN A 384 21.19 -0.19 -8.87
C ASN A 384 22.36 -0.77 -9.70
N PRO A 385 23.15 -1.70 -9.16
CA PRO A 385 24.32 -2.25 -9.87
C PRO A 385 24.01 -2.86 -11.23
N ASP A 386 22.84 -3.48 -11.38
CA ASP A 386 22.42 -4.15 -12.62
C ASP A 386 21.78 -3.19 -13.62
N LYS A 387 21.59 -1.91 -13.27
CA LYS A 387 20.90 -0.91 -14.10
C LYS A 387 19.51 -1.39 -14.56
N ARG A 388 18.85 -2.19 -13.74
CA ARG A 388 17.56 -2.83 -14.02
C ARG A 388 16.45 -2.16 -13.25
N SER A 389 15.36 -1.80 -13.93
CA SER A 389 14.11 -1.45 -13.29
C SER A 389 13.43 -2.69 -12.71
N TYR A 390 12.79 -2.55 -11.55
CA TYR A 390 11.90 -3.59 -10.98
C TYR A 390 10.43 -3.34 -11.27
N VAL A 391 10.11 -2.32 -12.07
CA VAL A 391 8.74 -1.99 -12.50
C VAL A 391 8.53 -2.48 -13.92
N VAL A 392 7.55 -3.35 -14.11
CA VAL A 392 7.19 -3.91 -15.43
C VAL A 392 6.89 -2.77 -16.42
N GLY A 393 7.50 -2.83 -17.59
CA GLY A 393 7.31 -1.85 -18.65
C GLY A 393 7.87 -0.45 -18.39
N PHE A 394 8.77 -0.30 -17.39
CA PHE A 394 9.41 0.98 -17.06
C PHE A 394 10.94 0.86 -17.06
N GLY A 395 11.61 1.85 -17.62
CA GLY A 395 13.06 2.00 -17.54
C GLY A 395 13.83 0.93 -18.32
N ASN A 396 15.05 0.62 -17.87
CA ASN A 396 15.94 -0.33 -18.53
C ASN A 396 15.77 -1.75 -17.97
N ASN A 397 15.81 -2.77 -18.83
CA ASN A 397 15.73 -4.19 -18.45
C ASN A 397 14.63 -4.49 -17.42
N PRO A 398 13.39 -4.03 -17.62
CA PRO A 398 12.31 -4.33 -16.69
C PRO A 398 12.01 -5.83 -16.65
N PRO A 399 11.28 -6.34 -15.63
CA PRO A 399 10.76 -7.69 -15.66
C PRO A 399 9.84 -7.90 -16.85
N GLU A 400 10.05 -8.97 -17.62
CA GLU A 400 9.24 -9.32 -18.78
C GLU A 400 8.22 -10.42 -18.46
N HIS A 401 8.56 -11.28 -17.50
CA HIS A 401 7.76 -12.45 -17.12
C HIS A 401 7.48 -12.46 -15.61
N PRO A 402 6.61 -11.57 -15.10
CA PRO A 402 6.24 -11.60 -13.69
C PRO A 402 5.48 -12.89 -13.37
N HIS A 403 5.63 -13.40 -12.15
CA HIS A 403 4.85 -14.53 -11.67
C HIS A 403 3.40 -14.08 -11.42
N HIS A 404 2.59 -14.11 -12.46
CA HIS A 404 1.20 -13.67 -12.45
C HIS A 404 0.39 -14.53 -13.42
N ARG A 405 -0.43 -15.45 -12.91
CA ARG A 405 -1.06 -16.50 -13.71
C ARG A 405 -1.95 -15.96 -14.83
N THR A 406 -2.79 -14.99 -14.54
CA THR A 406 -3.66 -14.39 -15.54
C THR A 406 -2.85 -13.72 -16.66
N SER A 407 -1.76 -13.02 -16.33
CA SER A 407 -0.92 -12.38 -17.35
C SER A 407 -0.20 -13.37 -18.26
N HIS A 408 -0.02 -14.61 -17.87
CA HIS A 408 0.54 -15.66 -18.73
C HIS A 408 -0.49 -16.29 -19.67
N GLY A 409 -1.78 -16.17 -19.38
CA GLY A 409 -2.87 -16.63 -20.26
C GLY A 409 -2.94 -18.13 -20.52
N ALA A 410 -2.10 -18.93 -19.89
CA ALA A 410 -2.09 -20.38 -20.07
C ALA A 410 -3.02 -21.08 -19.07
N TRP A 411 -3.69 -22.15 -19.47
CA TRP A 411 -4.51 -22.98 -18.59
C TRP A 411 -4.41 -24.48 -18.94
N ASP A 412 -4.97 -25.32 -18.06
CA ASP A 412 -4.80 -26.76 -18.12
C ASP A 412 -5.40 -27.44 -19.37
N ASP A 413 -6.47 -26.91 -19.93
CA ASP A 413 -7.07 -27.46 -21.14
C ASP A 413 -6.11 -27.47 -22.33
N MET A 414 -5.18 -26.54 -22.40
CA MET A 414 -4.16 -26.50 -23.43
C MET A 414 -3.15 -27.66 -23.33
N LYS A 415 -3.09 -28.33 -22.19
CA LYS A 415 -2.22 -29.54 -22.02
C LYS A 415 -2.62 -30.68 -22.93
N ASN A 416 -3.85 -30.73 -23.37
CA ASN A 416 -4.36 -31.83 -24.24
C ASN A 416 -3.77 -31.78 -25.65
N ASP A 417 -3.12 -30.70 -26.05
CA ASP A 417 -2.41 -30.57 -27.32
C ASP A 417 -0.98 -31.12 -27.30
N GLY A 418 -0.54 -31.64 -26.16
CA GLY A 418 0.80 -32.18 -25.95
C GLY A 418 1.85 -31.15 -25.55
N VAL A 419 1.49 -29.88 -25.40
CA VAL A 419 2.36 -28.83 -24.90
C VAL A 419 2.35 -28.84 -23.36
N LYS A 420 3.51 -28.95 -22.76
CA LYS A 420 3.61 -29.08 -21.29
C LYS A 420 3.63 -27.73 -20.57
N ASP A 421 3.84 -26.63 -21.28
CA ASP A 421 3.96 -25.29 -20.69
C ASP A 421 3.48 -24.24 -21.68
N HIS A 422 2.33 -23.64 -21.39
CA HIS A 422 1.69 -22.62 -22.21
C HIS A 422 1.93 -21.20 -21.69
N ARG A 423 2.71 -21.04 -20.62
CA ARG A 423 2.93 -19.76 -19.96
C ARG A 423 3.55 -18.67 -20.83
N HIS A 424 4.02 -19.02 -22.01
CA HIS A 424 4.63 -18.11 -22.98
C HIS A 424 3.70 -17.69 -24.13
N VAL A 425 2.47 -18.19 -24.14
CA VAL A 425 1.64 -18.18 -25.36
C VAL A 425 0.95 -16.85 -25.65
N LEU A 426 0.79 -15.95 -24.70
CA LEU A 426 -0.20 -14.90 -24.87
C LEU A 426 0.28 -13.44 -24.69
N TYR A 427 1.58 -13.19 -24.63
CA TYR A 427 2.03 -11.80 -24.42
C TYR A 427 3.23 -11.44 -25.23
#